data_61e976015860845c8eb8786c297f5bc1
#
_entry.id   61e976015860845c8eb8786c297f5bc1
#
_cell.length_a   1.000
_cell.length_b   1.000
_cell.length_c   1.000
_cell.angle_alpha   90.00
_cell.angle_beta   90.00
_cell.angle_gamma   90.00
#
_symmetry.space_group_name_H-M   'P 1'
#
loop_
_entity.id
_entity.type
_entity.pdbx_description
1 polymer ?
#
loop_
_entity_poly.entity_id
_entity_poly.type
_entity_poly.pdbx_seq_one_letter_code
_entity_poly.pdbx_strand_id
1 'polypeptide(L)'
;MDHIFLFPVSNAILFKKVSLPFHVFEDRYREMIYDAIDKQIPVGVISFDPYDYYTGKICVAGIPHILSTYPDGKLDIYITGQTKYRIGKLVEDRGYKVFEVKELYEDMEVDDDQLGFEIDILRNLLKRWALHFLPDPLQRDSFAQSLDDVELLVNFCSVFLVDEVKLRREVMEASSLYQKVKTLIYAIGPKEISLGPFMPTLRF
;
A
#
# COMPACT_ATOMS: atom_id res chain seq x y z
N MET A 1 9.27 -20.64 9.35
CA MET A 1 9.58 -19.22 9.12
C MET A 1 8.96 -18.86 7.79
N ASP A 2 8.26 -17.76 7.75
CA ASP A 2 7.62 -17.31 6.53
C ASP A 2 8.64 -16.63 5.63
N HIS A 3 8.46 -16.78 4.33
CA HIS A 3 9.32 -16.16 3.33
C HIS A 3 8.47 -15.29 2.41
N ILE A 4 9.05 -14.22 1.90
CA ILE A 4 8.45 -13.41 0.85
C ILE A 4 9.44 -13.24 -0.30
N PHE A 5 8.91 -13.00 -1.48
CA PHE A 5 9.65 -12.42 -2.59
C PHE A 5 9.64 -10.91 -2.46
N LEU A 6 10.76 -10.25 -2.73
CA LEU A 6 10.86 -8.82 -2.59
C LEU A 6 10.80 -8.11 -3.93
N PHE A 7 9.85 -7.18 -4.04
CA PHE A 7 9.67 -6.35 -5.22
C PHE A 7 10.03 -4.89 -4.91
N PRO A 8 11.27 -4.49 -5.19
CA PRO A 8 11.70 -3.11 -5.01
C PRO A 8 11.14 -2.23 -6.14
N VAL A 9 10.38 -1.22 -5.78
CA VAL A 9 9.78 -0.27 -6.72
C VAL A 9 10.03 1.16 -6.29
N SER A 10 10.19 2.06 -7.25
CA SER A 10 10.33 3.48 -6.94
C SER A 10 8.96 4.06 -6.59
N ASN A 11 8.89 4.87 -5.54
CA ASN A 11 7.74 5.71 -5.19
C ASN A 11 6.41 4.98 -4.86
N ALA A 12 6.42 3.65 -4.67
CA ALA A 12 5.23 2.92 -4.26
C ALA A 12 5.36 2.40 -2.81
N ILE A 13 4.30 2.55 -2.04
CA ILE A 13 4.12 1.95 -0.71
C ILE A 13 2.79 1.22 -0.72
N LEU A 14 2.85 -0.09 -0.52
CA LEU A 14 1.65 -0.92 -0.39
C LEU A 14 1.09 -0.82 1.02
N PHE A 15 -0.23 -0.72 1.12
CA PHE A 15 -0.96 -0.72 2.38
C PHE A 15 -1.88 -1.95 2.45
N LYS A 16 -2.19 -2.43 3.65
CA LYS A 16 -3.14 -3.52 3.84
C LYS A 16 -4.51 -3.15 3.26
N LYS A 17 -5.20 -4.13 2.70
CA LYS A 17 -6.53 -4.00 2.06
C LYS A 17 -6.57 -3.10 0.81
N VAL A 18 -5.47 -2.46 0.42
CA VAL A 18 -5.38 -1.62 -0.78
C VAL A 18 -4.69 -2.39 -1.90
N SER A 19 -5.23 -2.28 -3.11
CA SER A 19 -4.64 -2.85 -4.31
C SER A 19 -3.85 -1.79 -5.09
N LEU A 20 -2.62 -2.11 -5.45
CA LEU A 20 -1.81 -1.27 -6.33
C LEU A 20 -1.52 -2.00 -7.64
N PRO A 21 -1.70 -1.33 -8.79
CA PRO A 21 -1.31 -1.88 -10.09
C PRO A 21 0.18 -1.67 -10.33
N PHE A 22 0.78 -2.62 -11.06
CA PHE A 22 2.18 -2.55 -11.48
C PHE A 22 2.32 -3.06 -12.91
N HIS A 23 3.20 -2.39 -13.69
CA HIS A 23 3.64 -2.86 -14.99
C HIS A 23 5.00 -3.54 -14.85
N VAL A 24 5.06 -4.85 -15.07
CA VAL A 24 6.26 -5.68 -14.85
C VAL A 24 6.90 -5.98 -16.20
N PHE A 25 8.07 -5.39 -16.45
CA PHE A 25 8.77 -5.50 -17.73
C PHE A 25 10.12 -6.22 -17.63
N GLU A 26 10.75 -6.26 -16.44
CA GLU A 26 12.01 -6.98 -16.23
C GLU A 26 11.78 -8.49 -16.12
N ASP A 27 12.57 -9.30 -16.84
CA ASP A 27 12.44 -10.77 -16.89
C ASP A 27 12.46 -11.41 -15.51
N ARG A 28 13.40 -10.98 -14.64
CA ARG A 28 13.52 -11.49 -13.27
C ARG A 28 12.26 -11.25 -12.42
N TYR A 29 11.59 -10.12 -12.60
CA TYR A 29 10.37 -9.84 -11.84
C TYR A 29 9.15 -10.53 -12.46
N ARG A 30 9.13 -10.78 -13.78
CA ARG A 30 8.11 -11.62 -14.40
C ARG A 30 8.16 -13.06 -13.86
N GLU A 31 9.39 -13.63 -13.79
CA GLU A 31 9.61 -14.94 -13.20
C GLU A 31 9.17 -14.96 -11.73
N MET A 32 9.54 -13.95 -10.95
CA MET A 32 9.10 -13.78 -9.56
C MET A 32 7.57 -13.81 -9.43
N ILE A 33 6.84 -13.10 -10.30
CA ILE A 33 5.37 -13.04 -10.26
C ILE A 33 4.76 -14.41 -10.53
N TYR A 34 5.23 -15.13 -11.56
CA TYR A 34 4.76 -16.48 -11.83
C TYR A 34 5.07 -17.43 -10.67
N ASP A 35 6.27 -17.39 -10.13
CA ASP A 35 6.68 -18.19 -8.97
C ASP A 35 5.83 -17.87 -7.72
N ALA A 36 5.52 -16.59 -7.50
CA ALA A 36 4.69 -16.15 -6.37
C ALA A 36 3.27 -16.73 -6.45
N ILE A 37 2.68 -16.73 -7.64
CA ILE A 37 1.34 -17.28 -7.87
C ILE A 37 1.34 -18.80 -7.74
N ASP A 38 2.29 -19.49 -8.38
CA ASP A 38 2.38 -20.93 -8.37
C ASP A 38 2.63 -21.50 -6.96
N LYS A 39 3.56 -20.89 -6.23
CA LYS A 39 3.98 -21.34 -4.90
C LYS A 39 3.16 -20.70 -3.75
N GLN A 40 2.23 -19.80 -4.05
CA GLN A 40 1.45 -19.03 -3.07
C GLN A 40 2.35 -18.30 -2.04
N ILE A 41 3.47 -17.75 -2.53
CA ILE A 41 4.40 -16.97 -1.73
C ILE A 41 4.10 -15.48 -1.91
N PRO A 42 3.84 -14.71 -0.82
CA PRO A 42 3.55 -13.29 -0.95
C PRO A 42 4.72 -12.48 -1.52
N VAL A 43 4.38 -11.45 -2.29
CA VAL A 43 5.33 -10.46 -2.81
C VAL A 43 5.29 -9.22 -1.94
N GLY A 44 6.39 -8.90 -1.27
CA GLY A 44 6.56 -7.70 -0.47
C GLY A 44 6.97 -6.52 -1.33
N VAL A 45 6.14 -5.48 -1.34
CA VAL A 45 6.44 -4.22 -2.05
C VAL A 45 7.24 -3.30 -1.14
N ILE A 46 8.39 -2.84 -1.62
CA ILE A 46 9.27 -1.95 -0.87
C ILE A 46 9.89 -0.88 -1.77
N SER A 47 10.20 0.27 -1.18
CA SER A 47 10.93 1.29 -1.93
C SER A 47 12.33 0.80 -2.32
N PHE A 48 12.69 1.03 -3.58
CA PHE A 48 14.01 0.70 -4.09
C PHE A 48 15.12 1.32 -3.23
N ASP A 49 16.16 0.55 -2.97
CA ASP A 49 17.36 0.96 -2.27
C ASP A 49 18.59 0.65 -3.16
N PRO A 50 19.39 1.65 -3.55
CA PRO A 50 20.53 1.44 -4.45
C PRO A 50 21.63 0.54 -3.85
N TYR A 51 21.61 0.35 -2.53
CA TYR A 51 22.57 -0.52 -1.82
C TYR A 51 21.99 -1.89 -1.49
N ASP A 52 20.77 -2.19 -1.95
CA ASP A 52 20.08 -3.46 -1.68
C ASP A 52 19.93 -3.80 -0.19
N TYR A 53 19.92 -2.79 0.67
CA TYR A 53 19.84 -2.98 2.11
C TYR A 53 18.37 -2.97 2.58
N TYR A 54 17.79 -4.15 2.67
CA TYR A 54 16.38 -4.32 3.03
C TYR A 54 16.15 -4.93 4.42
N THR A 55 17.13 -5.63 4.98
CA THR A 55 17.04 -6.25 6.32
C THR A 55 16.67 -5.23 7.39
N GLY A 56 15.68 -5.57 8.22
CA GLY A 56 15.13 -4.70 9.26
C GLY A 56 14.02 -3.74 8.81
N LYS A 57 13.92 -3.46 7.50
CA LYS A 57 12.86 -2.62 6.94
C LYS A 57 11.49 -3.31 7.05
N ILE A 58 10.44 -2.51 6.92
CA ILE A 58 9.06 -2.98 6.97
C ILE A 58 8.46 -2.87 5.57
N CYS A 59 7.69 -3.87 5.17
CA CYS A 59 6.89 -3.86 3.96
C CYS A 59 5.51 -4.49 4.21
N VAL A 60 4.59 -4.22 3.29
CA VAL A 60 3.33 -4.97 3.17
C VAL A 60 3.46 -5.90 1.98
N ALA A 61 2.94 -7.11 2.12
CA ALA A 61 3.00 -8.13 1.09
C ALA A 61 1.62 -8.70 0.79
N GLY A 62 1.48 -9.25 -0.42
CA GLY A 62 0.28 -9.94 -0.87
C GLY A 62 0.57 -10.83 -2.07
N ILE A 63 -0.36 -11.69 -2.42
CA ILE A 63 -0.26 -12.52 -3.63
C ILE A 63 -0.59 -11.65 -4.85
N PRO A 64 0.28 -11.63 -5.88
CA PRO A 64 0.00 -10.89 -7.11
C PRO A 64 -1.10 -11.55 -7.93
N HIS A 65 -1.84 -10.72 -8.69
CA HIS A 65 -2.83 -11.17 -9.66
C HIS A 65 -2.52 -10.57 -11.02
N ILE A 66 -2.45 -11.41 -12.06
CA ILE A 66 -2.20 -10.96 -13.44
C ILE A 66 -3.50 -10.42 -14.02
N LEU A 67 -3.46 -9.18 -14.50
CA LEU A 67 -4.55 -8.53 -15.25
C LEU A 67 -4.40 -8.76 -16.75
N SER A 68 -3.18 -8.62 -17.26
CA SER A 68 -2.89 -8.75 -18.68
C SER A 68 -1.49 -9.30 -18.91
N THR A 69 -1.33 -10.09 -19.97
CA THR A 69 -0.04 -10.54 -20.49
C THR A 69 0.12 -10.01 -21.91
N TYR A 70 1.22 -9.33 -22.19
CA TYR A 70 1.52 -8.75 -23.48
C TYR A 70 2.31 -9.72 -24.39
N PRO A 71 2.28 -9.55 -25.73
CA PRO A 71 3.02 -10.42 -26.65
C PRO A 71 4.54 -10.43 -26.43
N ASP A 72 5.10 -9.34 -25.87
CA ASP A 72 6.52 -9.24 -25.49
C ASP A 72 6.82 -9.83 -24.10
N GLY A 73 5.82 -10.45 -23.49
CA GLY A 73 5.91 -11.12 -22.20
C GLY A 73 5.76 -10.19 -20.99
N LYS A 74 5.62 -8.89 -21.14
CA LYS A 74 5.32 -7.95 -20.04
C LYS A 74 3.98 -8.27 -19.38
N LEU A 75 3.84 -7.89 -18.13
CA LEU A 75 2.64 -8.16 -17.34
C LEU A 75 2.10 -6.86 -16.74
N ASP A 76 0.78 -6.69 -16.80
CA ASP A 76 0.07 -5.83 -15.87
C ASP A 76 -0.47 -6.68 -14.75
N ILE A 77 -0.17 -6.31 -13.53
CA ILE A 77 -0.59 -7.03 -12.33
C ILE A 77 -1.20 -6.06 -11.33
N TYR A 78 -1.91 -6.58 -10.35
CA TYR A 78 -2.14 -5.87 -9.09
C TYR A 78 -1.71 -6.73 -7.90
N ILE A 79 -1.33 -6.07 -6.82
CA ILE A 79 -1.04 -6.70 -5.53
C ILE A 79 -1.93 -6.03 -4.49
N THR A 80 -2.78 -6.82 -3.84
CA THR A 80 -3.56 -6.37 -2.68
C THR A 80 -2.76 -6.64 -1.41
N GLY A 81 -2.51 -5.61 -0.63
CA GLY A 81 -1.79 -5.77 0.64
C GLY A 81 -2.58 -6.63 1.63
N GLN A 82 -1.95 -7.67 2.14
CA GLN A 82 -2.54 -8.61 3.08
C GLN A 82 -1.89 -8.53 4.45
N THR A 83 -0.59 -8.68 4.50
CA THR A 83 0.16 -8.80 5.75
C THR A 83 1.35 -7.86 5.78
N LYS A 84 1.60 -7.28 6.94
CA LYS A 84 2.75 -6.41 7.20
C LYS A 84 3.88 -7.23 7.81
N TYR A 85 5.07 -7.07 7.28
CA TYR A 85 6.23 -7.82 7.69
C TYR A 85 7.43 -6.94 8.00
N ARG A 86 8.26 -7.40 8.94
CA ARG A 86 9.65 -6.97 9.08
C ARG A 86 10.55 -7.92 8.31
N ILE A 87 11.37 -7.37 7.43
CA ILE A 87 12.29 -8.14 6.57
C ILE A 87 13.47 -8.61 7.41
N GLY A 88 13.72 -9.91 7.37
CA GLY A 88 14.81 -10.60 8.05
C GLY A 88 16.04 -10.79 7.16
N LYS A 89 16.56 -12.00 7.15
CA LYS A 89 17.76 -12.36 6.38
C LYS A 89 17.41 -12.66 4.93
N LEU A 90 18.33 -12.33 4.02
CA LEU A 90 18.32 -12.83 2.66
C LEU A 90 18.53 -14.35 2.68
N VAL A 91 17.61 -15.10 2.11
CA VAL A 91 17.66 -16.57 2.01
C VAL A 91 18.22 -16.98 0.68
N GLU A 92 17.81 -16.30 -0.38
CA GLU A 92 18.15 -16.66 -1.75
C GLU A 92 18.14 -15.43 -2.67
N ASP A 93 19.03 -15.43 -3.66
CA ASP A 93 19.07 -14.47 -4.76
C ASP A 93 19.08 -15.22 -6.09
N ARG A 94 17.93 -15.27 -6.77
CA ARG A 94 17.70 -15.97 -8.05
C ARG A 94 17.56 -14.99 -9.23
N GLY A 95 18.08 -13.79 -9.11
CA GLY A 95 17.72 -12.67 -9.99
C GLY A 95 16.60 -11.83 -9.38
N TYR A 96 15.78 -12.40 -8.51
CA TYR A 96 14.94 -11.73 -7.52
C TYR A 96 15.24 -12.29 -6.12
N LYS A 97 15.01 -11.48 -5.10
CA LYS A 97 15.44 -11.77 -3.73
C LYS A 97 14.34 -12.40 -2.89
N VAL A 98 14.71 -13.43 -2.12
CA VAL A 98 13.84 -14.12 -1.15
C VAL A 98 14.34 -13.81 0.25
N PHE A 99 13.44 -13.33 1.12
CA PHE A 99 13.77 -12.99 2.50
C PHE A 99 12.95 -13.78 3.51
N GLU A 100 13.56 -14.17 4.61
CA GLU A 100 12.82 -14.49 5.84
C GLU A 100 12.07 -13.25 6.30
N VAL A 101 10.92 -13.45 6.90
CA VAL A 101 10.13 -12.35 7.45
C VAL A 101 9.53 -12.69 8.81
N LYS A 102 9.24 -11.64 9.55
CA LYS A 102 8.45 -11.70 10.77
C LYS A 102 7.20 -10.85 10.60
N GLU A 103 6.03 -11.46 10.77
CA GLU A 103 4.77 -10.74 10.78
C GLU A 103 4.72 -9.69 11.89
N LEU A 104 4.16 -8.53 11.55
CA LEU A 104 3.93 -7.43 12.47
C LEU A 104 2.44 -7.21 12.66
N TYR A 105 2.01 -7.27 13.90
CA TYR A 105 0.65 -6.95 14.29
C TYR A 105 0.54 -5.46 14.58
N GLU A 106 -0.63 -4.92 14.24
CA GLU A 106 -0.96 -3.52 14.46
C GLU A 106 -2.11 -3.44 15.46
N ASP A 107 -2.01 -2.51 16.38
CA ASP A 107 -3.14 -2.16 17.24
C ASP A 107 -4.10 -1.28 16.44
N MET A 108 -5.25 -1.86 16.11
CA MET A 108 -6.29 -1.21 15.29
C MET A 108 -7.52 -0.84 16.12
N GLU A 109 -7.42 -0.84 17.45
CA GLU A 109 -8.52 -0.40 18.32
C GLU A 109 -8.82 1.08 18.04
N VAL A 110 -10.12 1.36 17.90
CA VAL A 110 -10.65 2.71 17.69
C VAL A 110 -11.13 3.22 19.04
N ASP A 111 -10.53 4.29 19.50
CA ASP A 111 -11.05 5.08 20.62
C ASP A 111 -11.77 6.30 20.01
N ASP A 112 -13.10 6.25 19.97
CA ASP A 112 -13.92 7.30 19.37
C ASP A 112 -13.75 8.64 20.07
N ASP A 113 -13.48 8.64 21.37
CA ASP A 113 -13.23 9.87 22.13
C ASP A 113 -11.91 10.53 21.71
N GLN A 114 -10.94 9.76 21.23
CA GLN A 114 -9.63 10.25 20.83
C GLN A 114 -9.47 10.52 19.35
N LEU A 115 -10.16 9.79 18.47
CA LEU A 115 -9.93 9.80 17.02
C LEU A 115 -11.18 10.10 16.18
N GLY A 116 -12.38 10.13 16.77
CA GLY A 116 -13.63 10.24 16.02
C GLY A 116 -13.65 11.46 15.10
N PHE A 117 -13.18 12.59 15.56
CA PHE A 117 -13.13 13.82 14.78
C PHE A 117 -12.18 13.72 13.57
N GLU A 118 -10.97 13.21 13.78
CA GLU A 118 -9.98 13.02 12.71
C GLU A 118 -10.46 11.99 11.68
N ILE A 119 -11.07 10.91 12.12
CA ILE A 119 -11.65 9.88 11.24
C ILE A 119 -12.75 10.48 10.36
N ASP A 120 -13.62 11.33 10.91
CA ASP A 120 -14.65 12.02 10.14
C ASP A 120 -14.07 13.01 9.13
N ILE A 121 -13.01 13.72 9.48
CA ILE A 121 -12.27 14.56 8.52
C ILE A 121 -11.77 13.71 7.35
N LEU A 122 -11.06 12.61 7.63
CA LEU A 122 -10.51 11.73 6.61
C LEU A 122 -11.60 11.14 5.71
N ARG A 123 -12.72 10.70 6.30
CA ARG A 123 -13.88 10.18 5.56
C ARG A 123 -14.47 11.23 4.62
N ASN A 124 -14.61 12.47 5.09
CA ASN A 124 -15.11 13.57 4.27
C ASN A 124 -14.15 13.97 3.14
N LEU A 125 -12.84 13.92 3.39
CA LEU A 125 -11.83 14.16 2.34
C LEU A 125 -11.92 13.12 1.22
N LEU A 126 -12.00 11.83 1.56
CA LEU A 126 -12.14 10.78 0.54
C LEU A 126 -13.47 10.81 -0.20
N LYS A 127 -14.57 11.15 0.47
CA LYS A 127 -15.86 11.35 -0.21
C LYS A 127 -15.77 12.49 -1.24
N ARG A 128 -15.11 13.59 -0.90
CA ARG A 128 -14.87 14.69 -1.86
C ARG A 128 -13.96 14.26 -3.01
N TRP A 129 -12.89 13.51 -2.71
CA TRP A 129 -12.03 12.92 -3.73
C TRP A 129 -12.84 12.04 -4.70
N ALA A 130 -13.69 11.16 -4.18
CA ALA A 130 -14.53 10.28 -4.98
C ALA A 130 -15.48 11.03 -5.93
N LEU A 131 -16.00 12.19 -5.54
CA LEU A 131 -16.83 13.02 -6.41
C LEU A 131 -16.12 13.48 -7.69
N HIS A 132 -14.78 13.63 -7.64
CA HIS A 132 -13.99 14.06 -8.78
C HIS A 132 -13.47 12.89 -9.63
N PHE A 133 -13.17 11.76 -9.01
CA PHE A 133 -12.47 10.66 -9.67
C PHE A 133 -13.34 9.45 -10.01
N LEU A 134 -14.51 9.34 -9.37
CA LEU A 134 -15.48 8.27 -9.64
C LEU A 134 -16.73 8.87 -10.29
N PRO A 135 -16.84 8.86 -11.63
CA PRO A 135 -17.97 9.47 -12.32
C PRO A 135 -19.30 8.71 -12.10
N ASP A 136 -19.23 7.40 -11.91
CA ASP A 136 -20.41 6.55 -11.70
C ASP A 136 -20.95 6.70 -10.27
N PRO A 137 -22.24 7.10 -10.08
CA PRO A 137 -22.86 7.20 -8.77
C PRO A 137 -22.84 5.89 -7.96
N LEU A 138 -23.06 4.74 -8.62
CA LEU A 138 -23.05 3.42 -7.93
C LEU A 138 -21.67 3.07 -7.40
N GLN A 139 -20.63 3.40 -8.15
CA GLN A 139 -19.25 3.23 -7.69
C GLN A 139 -18.94 4.14 -6.50
N ARG A 140 -19.43 5.38 -6.51
CA ARG A 140 -19.26 6.31 -5.37
C ARG A 140 -19.96 5.81 -4.12
N ASP A 141 -21.17 5.27 -4.25
CA ASP A 141 -21.93 4.75 -3.12
C ASP A 141 -21.24 3.51 -2.53
N SER A 142 -20.81 2.59 -3.38
CA SER A 142 -20.02 1.41 -2.96
C SER A 142 -18.70 1.82 -2.28
N PHE A 143 -17.99 2.78 -2.86
CA PHE A 143 -16.77 3.33 -2.26
C PHE A 143 -17.06 3.98 -0.91
N ALA A 144 -18.11 4.80 -0.79
CA ALA A 144 -18.48 5.44 0.46
C ALA A 144 -18.80 4.43 1.58
N GLN A 145 -19.47 3.32 1.25
CA GLN A 145 -19.72 2.22 2.19
C GLN A 145 -18.42 1.51 2.63
N SER A 146 -17.45 1.36 1.75
CA SER A 146 -16.16 0.77 2.11
C SER A 146 -15.38 1.58 3.14
N LEU A 147 -15.66 2.88 3.28
CA LEU A 147 -15.03 3.78 4.25
C LEU A 147 -15.54 3.61 5.71
N ASP A 148 -16.48 2.70 5.93
CA ASP A 148 -16.88 2.31 7.28
C ASP A 148 -15.81 1.42 7.95
N ASP A 149 -15.02 0.70 7.17
CA ASP A 149 -13.79 0.05 7.64
C ASP A 149 -12.69 1.12 7.85
N VAL A 150 -12.42 1.44 9.10
CA VAL A 150 -11.47 2.51 9.47
C VAL A 150 -10.04 2.19 9.02
N GLU A 151 -9.62 0.93 9.03
CA GLU A 151 -8.31 0.54 8.50
C GLU A 151 -8.23 0.85 6.99
N LEU A 152 -9.25 0.49 6.24
CA LEU A 152 -9.33 0.75 4.80
C LEU A 152 -9.40 2.24 4.52
N LEU A 153 -10.19 3.00 5.29
CA LEU A 153 -10.26 4.46 5.22
C LEU A 153 -8.88 5.11 5.36
N VAL A 154 -8.14 4.78 6.42
CA VAL A 154 -6.81 5.35 6.70
C VAL A 154 -5.81 4.97 5.60
N ASN A 155 -5.84 3.72 5.14
CA ASN A 155 -4.95 3.24 4.09
C ASN A 155 -5.27 3.88 2.73
N PHE A 156 -6.55 4.10 2.38
CA PHE A 156 -6.93 4.87 1.19
C PHE A 156 -6.48 6.33 1.27
N CYS A 157 -6.69 7.00 2.41
CA CYS A 157 -6.18 8.36 2.59
C CYS A 157 -4.67 8.42 2.38
N SER A 158 -3.93 7.45 2.89
CA SER A 158 -2.47 7.39 2.74
C SER A 158 -2.04 7.25 1.27
N VAL A 159 -2.78 6.49 0.47
CA VAL A 159 -2.47 6.29 -0.96
C VAL A 159 -2.92 7.48 -1.81
N PHE A 160 -4.13 8.00 -1.57
CA PHE A 160 -4.75 8.96 -2.48
C PHE A 160 -4.59 10.42 -2.09
N LEU A 161 -4.29 10.72 -0.82
CA LEU A 161 -4.23 12.08 -0.31
C LEU A 161 -2.83 12.52 0.16
N VAL A 162 -1.87 11.61 0.23
CA VAL A 162 -0.49 11.92 0.64
C VAL A 162 0.45 11.70 -0.54
N ASP A 163 1.10 12.77 -1.01
CA ASP A 163 2.03 12.67 -2.14
C ASP A 163 3.43 12.22 -1.75
N GLU A 164 3.90 12.65 -0.58
CA GLU A 164 5.27 12.40 -0.18
C GLU A 164 5.46 10.94 0.24
N VAL A 165 6.28 10.20 -0.51
CA VAL A 165 6.57 8.77 -0.26
C VAL A 165 7.11 8.52 1.14
N LYS A 166 7.91 9.46 1.68
CA LYS A 166 8.44 9.37 3.04
C LYS A 166 7.31 9.35 4.08
N LEU A 167 6.34 10.27 3.95
CA LEU A 167 5.19 10.33 4.86
C LEU A 167 4.27 9.12 4.70
N ARG A 168 4.03 8.64 3.47
CA ARG A 168 3.33 7.37 3.25
C ARG A 168 4.00 6.21 3.99
N ARG A 169 5.34 6.16 3.94
CA ARG A 169 6.11 5.13 4.63
C ARG A 169 5.94 5.23 6.14
N GLU A 170 6.03 6.43 6.72
CA GLU A 170 5.83 6.65 8.15
C GLU A 170 4.44 6.17 8.61
N VAL A 171 3.37 6.45 7.83
CA VAL A 171 2.02 5.92 8.10
C VAL A 171 1.99 4.40 8.00
N MET A 172 2.61 3.81 6.97
CA MET A 172 2.63 2.36 6.78
C MET A 172 3.40 1.66 7.92
N GLU A 173 4.50 2.24 8.40
CA GLU A 173 5.34 1.69 9.46
C GLU A 173 4.73 1.84 10.87
N ALA A 174 3.82 2.78 11.08
CA ALA A 174 3.17 3.00 12.37
C ALA A 174 2.54 1.70 12.92
N SER A 175 2.62 1.50 14.23
CA SER A 175 2.20 0.27 14.90
C SER A 175 0.78 0.31 15.46
N SER A 176 0.12 1.46 15.44
CA SER A 176 -1.25 1.62 15.92
C SER A 176 -2.07 2.54 15.01
N LEU A 177 -3.39 2.37 15.05
CA LEU A 177 -4.33 3.23 14.36
C LEU A 177 -4.16 4.70 14.78
N TYR A 178 -3.97 4.94 16.07
CA TYR A 178 -3.74 6.27 16.61
C TYR A 178 -2.55 6.97 15.92
N GLN A 179 -1.41 6.29 15.87
CA GLN A 179 -0.21 6.84 15.22
C GLN A 179 -0.44 7.07 13.72
N LYS A 180 -1.09 6.13 13.03
CA LYS A 180 -1.42 6.28 11.60
C LYS A 180 -2.27 7.52 11.34
N VAL A 181 -3.37 7.69 12.09
CA VAL A 181 -4.29 8.82 11.92
C VAL A 181 -3.58 10.15 12.21
N LYS A 182 -2.83 10.25 13.31
CA LYS A 182 -2.11 11.48 13.63
C LYS A 182 -1.04 11.85 12.59
N THR A 183 -0.26 10.86 12.13
CA THR A 183 0.74 11.07 11.06
C THR A 183 0.05 11.48 9.76
N LEU A 184 -1.08 10.87 9.44
CA LEU A 184 -1.83 11.14 8.21
C LEU A 184 -2.44 12.55 8.20
N ILE A 185 -3.07 12.97 9.30
CA ILE A 185 -3.60 14.34 9.44
C ILE A 185 -2.47 15.37 9.30
N TYR A 186 -1.31 15.10 9.91
CA TYR A 186 -0.14 15.96 9.75
C TYR A 186 0.35 15.99 8.28
N ALA A 187 0.41 14.84 7.62
CA ALA A 187 0.87 14.71 6.25
C ALA A 187 -0.03 15.42 5.23
N ILE A 188 -1.36 15.32 5.41
CA ILE A 188 -2.34 16.00 4.55
C ILE A 188 -2.26 17.52 4.74
N GLY A 189 -2.05 17.97 5.98
CA GLY A 189 -1.92 19.37 6.32
C GLY A 189 -3.23 20.18 6.27
N PRO A 190 -3.26 21.38 6.90
CA PRO A 190 -4.49 22.16 7.01
C PRO A 190 -4.98 22.76 5.68
N LYS A 191 -4.13 22.94 4.69
CA LYS A 191 -4.52 23.51 3.38
C LYS A 191 -5.39 22.55 2.58
N GLU A 192 -4.99 21.30 2.51
CA GLU A 192 -5.72 20.25 1.78
C GLU A 192 -7.04 19.90 2.47
N ILE A 193 -7.08 19.98 3.80
CA ILE A 193 -8.31 19.80 4.57
C ILE A 193 -9.34 20.88 4.18
N SER A 194 -8.89 22.10 3.83
CA SER A 194 -9.76 23.23 3.51
C SER A 194 -10.04 23.42 2.01
N LEU A 195 -9.15 23.03 1.09
CA LEU A 195 -9.18 23.43 -0.32
C LEU A 195 -9.70 22.37 -1.30
N GLY A 196 -9.98 21.14 -0.88
CA GLY A 196 -10.52 20.09 -1.77
C GLY A 196 -9.46 19.14 -2.33
N PRO A 197 -9.86 18.28 -3.27
CA PRO A 197 -9.07 17.09 -3.61
C PRO A 197 -7.76 17.45 -4.30
N PHE A 198 -6.71 16.92 -3.75
CA PHE A 198 -5.38 16.90 -4.33
C PHE A 198 -5.34 15.82 -5.44
N MET A 199 -4.60 16.09 -6.53
CA MET A 199 -4.34 15.08 -7.56
C MET A 199 -3.04 14.36 -7.24
N PRO A 200 -3.03 13.14 -6.68
CA PRO A 200 -1.81 12.34 -6.67
C PRO A 200 -1.49 11.96 -8.12
N THR A 201 -0.37 12.45 -8.62
CA THR A 201 0.20 11.91 -9.85
C THR A 201 0.74 10.53 -9.54
N LEU A 202 -0.11 9.51 -9.62
CA LEU A 202 0.34 8.12 -9.65
C LEU A 202 1.13 7.92 -10.95
N ARG A 203 2.41 8.29 -10.94
CA ARG A 203 3.38 7.86 -11.94
C ARG A 203 3.97 6.55 -11.42
N PHE A 204 3.48 5.45 -11.97
CA PHE A 204 4.03 4.12 -11.82
C PHE A 204 5.21 3.92 -12.77
#